data_57052e57986016ced146971de0483125
#
_entry.id   57052e57986016ced146971de0483125
#
_cell.length_a   1.000
_cell.length_b   1.000
_cell.length_c   1.000
_cell.angle_alpha   90.00
_cell.angle_beta   90.00
_cell.angle_gamma   90.00
#
_symmetry.space_group_name_H-M   'P 1'
#
loop_
_entity.id
_entity.type
_entity.pdbx_description
1 polymer ?
#
loop_
_entity_poly.entity_id
_entity_poly.type
_entity_poly.pdbx_seq_one_letter_code
_entity_poly.pdbx_strand_id
1 'polypeptide(L)'
;VCSSDLDDKWKALEKYNLWGGNTYQLGLERKSYTDKIGNFVGNNLVKVLIGQRRSGKSYILRQIASSLVSERGVNPANILYINKEYLEFDFIDDYKALESLYRFYREKLKPQGKVYLFFDEIQNVDGWERFVNSHSQDFVEESELFISGSNSKMLSSELATLLSGRYVEFHIFPYSYAEYLQLMQQPAGRASYLAYLQKGGLPELYNLPTVESEKQYVASVKDTILLRDIVKRKPVRDVRLLDDIFIYLVNNASNLFSVQHIVNFFKSKNRKVSYDTLSNYLGYIEEIGRASCRERV
;
A
#
# COMPACT_ATOMS: atom_id res chain seq x y z
N VAL A 1 -10.36 21.08 23.97
CA VAL A 1 -9.08 20.47 23.56
C VAL A 1 -7.97 21.22 24.28
N CYS A 2 -7.16 20.54 25.10
CA CYS A 2 -6.07 21.18 25.84
C CYS A 2 -5.00 21.72 24.85
N SER A 3 -4.39 22.85 25.15
CA SER A 3 -3.33 23.46 24.30
C SER A 3 -2.18 22.48 24.02
N SER A 4 -1.83 21.63 24.99
CA SER A 4 -0.80 20.60 24.86
C SER A 4 -1.11 19.53 23.80
N ASP A 5 -2.37 19.16 23.61
CA ASP A 5 -2.81 18.17 22.60
C ASP A 5 -2.66 18.69 21.16
N LEU A 6 -2.90 19.99 20.95
CA LEU A 6 -2.71 20.64 19.65
C LEU A 6 -1.22 20.80 19.31
N ASP A 7 -0.39 21.08 20.30
CA ASP A 7 1.06 21.22 20.10
C ASP A 7 1.71 19.87 19.75
N ASP A 8 1.25 18.78 20.34
CA ASP A 8 1.76 17.45 20.04
C ASP A 8 1.32 16.98 18.64
N LYS A 9 0.08 17.27 18.23
CA LYS A 9 -0.39 17.04 16.85
C LYS A 9 0.41 17.83 15.83
N TRP A 10 0.74 19.08 16.15
CA TRP A 10 1.58 19.91 15.27
C TRP A 10 2.99 19.36 15.11
N LYS A 11 3.64 18.97 16.20
CA LYS A 11 4.97 18.34 16.17
C LYS A 11 4.97 17.06 15.33
N ALA A 12 3.92 16.24 15.44
CA ALA A 12 3.76 15.04 14.62
C ALA A 12 3.69 15.40 13.12
N LEU A 13 2.89 16.41 12.76
CA LEU A 13 2.82 16.88 11.38
C LEU A 13 4.16 17.41 10.89
N GLU A 14 4.84 18.28 11.64
CA GLU A 14 6.15 18.82 11.26
C GLU A 14 7.20 17.72 11.04
N LYS A 15 7.22 16.71 11.92
CA LYS A 15 8.18 15.59 11.84
C LYS A 15 8.10 14.82 10.52
N TYR A 16 6.90 14.65 9.97
CA TYR A 16 6.65 13.78 8.82
C TYR A 16 6.35 14.52 7.52
N ASN A 17 6.45 15.85 7.52
CA ASN A 17 6.21 16.66 6.33
C ASN A 17 7.46 17.42 5.88
N LEU A 18 7.47 17.88 4.63
CA LEU A 18 8.61 18.59 3.99
C LEU A 18 8.78 20.03 4.49
N TRP A 19 8.04 20.42 5.51
CA TRP A 19 8.07 21.77 6.06
C TRP A 19 9.38 22.04 6.83
N GLY A 20 9.78 23.28 6.91
CA GLY A 20 10.97 23.67 7.68
C GLY A 20 12.30 23.12 7.13
N GLY A 21 12.34 22.66 5.87
CA GLY A 21 13.55 22.11 5.26
C GLY A 21 13.72 20.60 5.49
N ASN A 22 12.74 19.92 6.04
CA ASN A 22 12.78 18.46 6.17
C ASN A 22 12.82 17.78 4.80
N THR A 23 13.43 16.58 4.77
CA THR A 23 13.52 15.74 3.57
C THR A 23 13.03 14.34 3.86
N TYR A 24 12.55 13.65 2.83
CA TYR A 24 12.15 12.24 2.94
C TYR A 24 13.29 11.28 2.66
N GLN A 25 13.25 10.13 3.31
CA GLN A 25 14.00 8.96 2.84
C GLN A 25 13.26 8.37 1.64
N LEU A 26 13.86 8.47 0.46
CA LEU A 26 13.21 8.12 -0.81
C LEU A 26 13.52 6.70 -1.29
N GLY A 27 14.58 6.07 -0.76
CA GLY A 27 15.01 4.74 -1.21
C GLY A 27 15.40 4.72 -2.69
N LEU A 28 15.27 3.55 -3.33
CA LEU A 28 15.46 3.43 -4.78
C LEU A 28 14.36 4.20 -5.51
N GLU A 29 14.76 5.10 -6.40
CA GLU A 29 13.82 5.82 -7.26
C GLU A 29 13.14 4.86 -8.24
N ARG A 30 11.81 4.82 -8.17
CA ARG A 30 10.97 3.93 -8.99
C ARG A 30 10.32 4.69 -10.15
N LYS A 31 11.16 5.14 -11.10
CA LYS A 31 10.75 5.99 -12.24
C LYS A 31 9.55 5.44 -13.02
N SER A 32 9.47 4.13 -13.20
CA SER A 32 8.33 3.48 -13.87
C SER A 32 6.98 3.79 -13.23
N TYR A 33 6.96 4.08 -11.93
CA TYR A 33 5.76 4.47 -11.18
C TYR A 33 5.65 5.98 -11.04
N THR A 34 6.73 6.66 -10.64
CA THR A 34 6.69 8.11 -10.40
C THR A 34 6.37 8.88 -11.66
N ASP A 35 6.94 8.51 -12.82
CA ASP A 35 6.63 9.13 -14.11
C ASP A 35 5.18 8.84 -14.52
N LYS A 36 4.74 7.58 -14.38
CA LYS A 36 3.36 7.19 -14.71
C LYS A 36 2.34 7.95 -13.88
N ILE A 37 2.57 8.06 -12.57
CA ILE A 37 1.68 8.81 -11.66
C ILE A 37 1.82 10.32 -11.89
N GLY A 38 3.04 10.80 -12.14
CA GLY A 38 3.36 12.19 -12.43
C GLY A 38 2.60 12.75 -13.64
N ASN A 39 2.28 11.91 -14.64
CA ASN A 39 1.44 12.28 -15.79
C ASN A 39 -0.02 12.57 -15.41
N PHE A 40 -0.47 12.15 -14.24
CA PHE A 40 -1.81 12.42 -13.72
C PHE A 40 -1.85 13.58 -12.73
N VAL A 41 -0.70 14.18 -12.42
CA VAL A 41 -0.65 15.37 -11.56
C VAL A 41 -1.24 16.56 -12.32
N GLY A 42 -2.10 17.31 -11.64
CA GLY A 42 -2.79 18.47 -12.18
C GLY A 42 -4.21 18.18 -12.67
N ASN A 43 -4.68 16.94 -12.59
CA ASN A 43 -6.09 16.60 -12.83
C ASN A 43 -6.85 16.40 -11.50
N ASN A 44 -8.17 16.32 -11.58
CA ASN A 44 -9.04 16.19 -10.40
C ASN A 44 -9.30 14.72 -10.00
N LEU A 45 -8.57 13.74 -10.59
CA LEU A 45 -8.73 12.35 -10.22
C LEU A 45 -7.94 12.04 -8.94
N VAL A 46 -8.52 11.27 -8.04
CA VAL A 46 -7.82 10.73 -6.88
C VAL A 46 -6.84 9.67 -7.35
N LYS A 47 -5.56 9.79 -6.99
CA LYS A 47 -4.52 8.80 -7.30
C LYS A 47 -4.49 7.76 -6.20
N VAL A 48 -4.86 6.52 -6.54
CA VAL A 48 -4.97 5.41 -5.61
C VAL A 48 -3.83 4.42 -5.85
N LEU A 49 -2.90 4.33 -4.90
CA LEU A 49 -1.78 3.39 -4.94
C LEU A 49 -2.16 2.13 -4.15
N ILE A 50 -2.34 1.04 -4.86
CA ILE A 50 -2.70 -0.27 -4.28
C ILE A 50 -1.58 -1.28 -4.51
N GLY A 51 -1.49 -2.25 -3.62
CA GLY A 51 -0.48 -3.30 -3.73
C GLY A 51 -0.25 -3.98 -2.39
N GLN A 52 0.39 -5.13 -2.41
CA GLN A 52 0.67 -5.90 -1.21
C GLN A 52 1.48 -5.10 -0.18
N ARG A 53 1.42 -5.52 1.08
CA ARG A 53 2.29 -4.99 2.13
C ARG A 53 3.75 -5.10 1.72
N ARG A 54 4.55 -4.10 2.07
CA ARG A 54 6.00 -4.07 1.79
C ARG A 54 6.38 -3.97 0.31
N SER A 55 5.45 -3.62 -0.60
CA SER A 55 5.77 -3.38 -2.01
C SER A 55 6.41 -2.01 -2.31
N GLY A 56 6.46 -1.11 -1.32
CA GLY A 56 7.08 0.21 -1.45
C GLY A 56 6.12 1.36 -1.76
N LYS A 57 4.80 1.22 -1.54
CA LYS A 57 3.80 2.28 -1.75
C LYS A 57 4.15 3.59 -1.05
N SER A 58 4.48 3.53 0.24
CA SER A 58 4.87 4.70 1.05
C SER A 58 6.10 5.42 0.49
N TYR A 59 7.06 4.68 -0.07
CA TYR A 59 8.23 5.27 -0.72
C TYR A 59 7.85 6.01 -1.99
N ILE A 60 6.97 5.43 -2.83
CA ILE A 60 6.47 6.08 -4.04
C ILE A 60 5.68 7.35 -3.70
N LEU A 61 4.79 7.32 -2.69
CA LEU A 61 4.10 8.53 -2.25
C LEU A 61 5.08 9.64 -1.86
N ARG A 62 6.13 9.32 -1.09
CA ARG A 62 7.16 10.28 -0.69
C ARG A 62 8.02 10.75 -1.86
N GLN A 63 8.32 9.88 -2.83
CA GLN A 63 9.01 10.26 -4.07
C GLN A 63 8.19 11.27 -4.86
N ILE A 64 6.87 11.04 -5.02
CA ILE A 64 5.97 11.97 -5.70
C ILE A 64 5.89 13.31 -4.95
N ALA A 65 5.68 13.28 -3.64
CA ALA A 65 5.63 14.51 -2.83
C ALA A 65 6.93 15.31 -2.92
N SER A 66 8.08 14.64 -2.93
CA SER A 66 9.39 15.27 -3.09
C SER A 66 9.57 15.86 -4.49
N SER A 67 9.15 15.15 -5.55
CA SER A 67 9.26 15.65 -6.93
C SER A 67 8.35 16.87 -7.19
N LEU A 68 7.19 16.94 -6.53
CA LEU A 68 6.36 18.15 -6.59
C LEU A 68 7.11 19.40 -6.11
N VAL A 69 7.92 19.27 -5.08
CA VAL A 69 8.75 20.38 -4.57
C VAL A 69 9.92 20.64 -5.48
N SER A 70 10.72 19.60 -5.78
CA SER A 70 12.02 19.77 -6.46
C SER A 70 11.90 20.06 -7.96
N GLU A 71 10.90 19.48 -8.63
CA GLU A 71 10.76 19.55 -10.08
C GLU A 71 9.67 20.50 -10.54
N ARG A 72 8.57 20.61 -9.74
CA ARG A 72 7.42 21.44 -10.10
C ARG A 72 7.32 22.74 -9.30
N GLY A 73 8.25 22.99 -8.37
CA GLY A 73 8.31 24.22 -7.60
C GLY A 73 7.13 24.41 -6.63
N VAL A 74 6.45 23.32 -6.25
CA VAL A 74 5.35 23.38 -5.27
C VAL A 74 5.92 23.78 -3.91
N ASN A 75 5.29 24.78 -3.28
CA ASN A 75 5.68 25.18 -1.93
C ASN A 75 5.48 23.98 -0.97
N PRO A 76 6.49 23.58 -0.18
CA PRO A 76 6.32 22.52 0.82
C PRO A 76 5.11 22.70 1.74
N ALA A 77 4.74 23.94 2.07
CA ALA A 77 3.55 24.24 2.86
C ALA A 77 2.24 23.77 2.20
N ASN A 78 2.22 23.54 0.89
CA ASN A 78 1.07 23.02 0.15
C ASN A 78 1.02 21.50 0.10
N ILE A 79 1.94 20.80 0.77
CA ILE A 79 1.99 19.34 0.82
C ILE A 79 1.67 18.88 2.24
N LEU A 80 0.70 18.00 2.37
CA LEU A 80 0.35 17.34 3.62
C LEU A 80 0.49 15.82 3.43
N TYR A 81 1.40 15.20 4.19
CA TYR A 81 1.59 13.75 4.23
C TYR A 81 1.22 13.20 5.60
N ILE A 82 0.35 12.20 5.62
CA ILE A 82 -0.07 11.48 6.82
C ILE A 82 0.02 9.98 6.55
N ASN A 83 0.71 9.24 7.42
CA ASN A 83 0.71 7.79 7.42
C ASN A 83 -0.02 7.27 8.65
N LYS A 84 -1.16 6.62 8.43
CA LYS A 84 -2.02 6.13 9.51
C LYS A 84 -1.44 4.93 10.30
N GLU A 85 -0.30 4.38 9.88
CA GLU A 85 0.41 3.35 10.67
C GLU A 85 1.38 3.96 11.71
N TYR A 86 1.60 5.29 11.73
CA TYR A 86 2.42 5.93 12.75
C TYR A 86 1.60 6.20 14.01
N LEU A 87 2.17 5.88 15.17
CA LEU A 87 1.52 6.06 16.48
C LEU A 87 1.11 7.51 16.74
N GLU A 88 1.89 8.46 16.25
CA GLU A 88 1.60 9.89 16.39
C GLU A 88 0.30 10.30 15.69
N PHE A 89 -0.23 9.48 14.77
CA PHE A 89 -1.50 9.69 14.06
C PHE A 89 -2.59 8.70 14.48
N ASP A 90 -2.39 7.95 15.57
CA ASP A 90 -3.36 6.96 16.05
C ASP A 90 -4.71 7.59 16.42
N PHE A 91 -4.69 8.85 16.83
CA PHE A 91 -5.90 9.64 17.16
C PHE A 91 -6.82 9.92 15.96
N ILE A 92 -6.40 9.64 14.73
CA ILE A 92 -7.24 9.82 13.53
C ILE A 92 -8.09 8.56 13.32
N ASP A 93 -9.11 8.37 14.13
CA ASP A 93 -9.96 7.17 14.05
C ASP A 93 -10.95 7.24 12.89
N ASP A 94 -11.48 8.43 12.60
CA ASP A 94 -12.51 8.64 11.59
C ASP A 94 -12.23 9.85 10.68
N TYR A 95 -13.08 10.00 9.66
CA TYR A 95 -13.00 11.12 8.72
C TYR A 95 -13.17 12.49 9.39
N LYS A 96 -13.83 12.59 10.55
CA LYS A 96 -14.00 13.87 11.25
C LYS A 96 -12.72 14.29 11.97
N ALA A 97 -12.01 13.33 12.56
CA ALA A 97 -10.69 13.57 13.12
C ALA A 97 -9.69 13.97 12.02
N LEU A 98 -9.77 13.31 10.86
CA LEU A 98 -8.95 13.66 9.69
C LEU A 98 -9.26 15.08 9.18
N GLU A 99 -10.54 15.44 9.07
CA GLU A 99 -10.97 16.79 8.69
C GLU A 99 -10.50 17.85 9.68
N SER A 100 -10.61 17.57 10.98
CA SER A 100 -10.15 18.50 12.03
C SER A 100 -8.63 18.73 11.93
N LEU A 101 -7.85 17.68 11.65
CA LEU A 101 -6.40 17.80 11.46
C LEU A 101 -6.07 18.58 10.19
N TYR A 102 -6.79 18.33 9.09
CA TYR A 102 -6.63 19.07 7.84
C TYR A 102 -6.93 20.58 8.04
N ARG A 103 -8.02 20.94 8.74
CA ARG A 103 -8.34 22.35 9.05
C ARG A 103 -7.28 22.99 9.93
N PHE A 104 -6.77 22.29 10.91
CA PHE A 104 -5.68 22.74 11.76
C PHE A 104 -4.38 23.01 10.94
N TYR A 105 -4.03 22.11 10.03
CA TYR A 105 -2.93 22.32 9.10
C TYR A 105 -3.15 23.59 8.25
N ARG A 106 -4.35 23.77 7.67
CA ARG A 106 -4.69 24.94 6.85
C ARG A 106 -4.58 26.25 7.64
N GLU A 107 -5.01 26.24 8.88
CA GLU A 107 -4.93 27.40 9.78
C GLU A 107 -3.49 27.78 10.11
N LYS A 108 -2.65 26.79 10.39
CA LYS A 108 -1.25 26.98 10.80
C LYS A 108 -0.35 27.44 9.66
N LEU A 109 -0.40 26.76 8.51
CA LEU A 109 0.50 27.05 7.38
C LEU A 109 -0.08 28.01 6.35
N LYS A 110 -1.40 28.18 6.30
CA LYS A 110 -2.11 29.03 5.33
C LYS A 110 -1.60 28.82 3.89
N PRO A 111 -1.60 27.56 3.39
CA PRO A 111 -1.12 27.25 2.06
C PRO A 111 -1.91 28.03 1.02
N GLN A 112 -1.22 28.52 -0.02
CA GLN A 112 -1.84 29.32 -1.07
C GLN A 112 -2.03 28.48 -2.35
N GLY A 113 -3.24 28.53 -2.92
CA GLY A 113 -3.59 27.75 -4.11
C GLY A 113 -3.85 26.28 -3.80
N LYS A 114 -3.58 25.43 -4.79
CA LYS A 114 -3.84 23.99 -4.71
C LYS A 114 -2.97 23.29 -3.66
N VAL A 115 -3.60 22.45 -2.84
CA VAL A 115 -2.94 21.63 -1.82
C VAL A 115 -2.84 20.17 -2.30
N TYR A 116 -1.72 19.53 -2.02
CA TYR A 116 -1.47 18.13 -2.35
C TYR A 116 -1.51 17.28 -1.09
N LEU A 117 -2.49 16.37 -1.03
CA LEU A 117 -2.80 15.56 0.14
C LEU A 117 -2.35 14.11 -0.08
N PHE A 118 -1.44 13.65 0.77
CA PHE A 118 -0.90 12.30 0.72
C PHE A 118 -1.33 11.51 1.96
N PHE A 119 -2.19 10.53 1.79
CA PHE A 119 -2.66 9.66 2.86
C PHE A 119 -2.21 8.22 2.64
N ASP A 120 -1.31 7.77 3.48
CA ASP A 120 -0.75 6.42 3.43
C ASP A 120 -1.52 5.50 4.39
N GLU A 121 -1.92 4.32 3.91
CA GLU A 121 -2.76 3.34 4.61
C GLU A 121 -4.11 3.92 5.10
N ILE A 122 -4.77 4.72 4.23
CA ILE A 122 -5.99 5.49 4.56
C ILE A 122 -7.17 4.60 4.99
N GLN A 123 -7.19 3.31 4.58
CA GLN A 123 -8.25 2.36 4.99
C GLN A 123 -8.31 2.10 6.50
N ASN A 124 -7.34 2.60 7.25
CA ASN A 124 -7.36 2.54 8.71
C ASN A 124 -8.09 3.74 9.36
N VAL A 125 -8.69 4.62 8.56
CA VAL A 125 -9.54 5.74 9.01
C VAL A 125 -10.99 5.42 8.67
N ASP A 126 -11.89 5.38 9.64
CA ASP A 126 -13.29 5.06 9.38
C ASP A 126 -13.98 6.18 8.58
N GLY A 127 -14.68 5.78 7.49
CA GLY A 127 -15.39 6.71 6.61
C GLY A 127 -14.49 7.65 5.82
N TRP A 128 -13.22 7.30 5.63
CA TRP A 128 -12.22 8.09 4.89
C TRP A 128 -12.69 8.54 3.50
N GLU A 129 -13.51 7.72 2.86
CA GLU A 129 -14.07 8.01 1.54
C GLU A 129 -14.90 9.29 1.50
N ARG A 130 -15.55 9.66 2.63
CA ARG A 130 -16.31 10.91 2.75
C ARG A 130 -15.40 12.12 2.68
N PHE A 131 -14.25 12.05 3.36
CA PHE A 131 -13.22 13.07 3.29
C PHE A 131 -12.70 13.21 1.86
N VAL A 132 -12.27 12.10 1.26
CA VAL A 132 -11.71 12.07 -0.10
C VAL A 132 -12.71 12.61 -1.12
N ASN A 133 -13.97 12.17 -1.06
CA ASN A 133 -15.02 12.66 -1.97
C ASN A 133 -15.27 14.17 -1.81
N SER A 134 -15.33 14.65 -0.59
CA SER A 134 -15.56 16.08 -0.33
C SER A 134 -14.43 16.92 -0.94
N HIS A 135 -13.18 16.58 -0.59
CA HIS A 135 -12.02 17.39 -1.00
C HIS A 135 -11.65 17.22 -2.48
N SER A 136 -11.94 16.07 -3.11
CA SER A 136 -11.69 15.89 -4.54
C SER A 136 -12.62 16.69 -5.45
N GLN A 137 -13.71 17.22 -4.91
CA GLN A 137 -14.73 17.97 -5.64
C GLN A 137 -14.78 19.46 -5.23
N ASP A 138 -13.99 19.85 -4.24
CA ASP A 138 -13.97 21.21 -3.77
C ASP A 138 -13.25 22.11 -4.79
N PHE A 139 -14.01 23.01 -5.40
CA PHE A 139 -13.49 23.97 -6.39
C PHE A 139 -13.09 25.32 -5.76
N VAL A 140 -13.34 25.51 -4.48
CA VAL A 140 -12.97 26.71 -3.72
C VAL A 140 -11.61 26.50 -3.03
N GLU A 141 -11.49 25.37 -2.33
CA GLU A 141 -10.25 24.95 -1.69
C GLU A 141 -9.64 23.77 -2.47
N GLU A 142 -9.10 24.06 -3.66
CA GLU A 142 -8.60 23.03 -4.54
C GLU A 142 -7.58 22.12 -3.86
N SER A 143 -7.83 20.82 -3.94
CA SER A 143 -6.88 19.81 -3.46
C SER A 143 -6.69 18.68 -4.46
N GLU A 144 -5.52 18.08 -4.44
CA GLU A 144 -5.18 16.90 -5.22
C GLU A 144 -4.77 15.77 -4.29
N LEU A 145 -5.46 14.62 -4.39
CA LEU A 145 -5.35 13.54 -3.42
C LEU A 145 -4.58 12.36 -3.99
N PHE A 146 -3.62 11.89 -3.19
CA PHE A 146 -2.82 10.68 -3.38
C PHE A 146 -3.04 9.79 -2.17
N ILE A 147 -3.65 8.64 -2.38
CA ILE A 147 -3.96 7.73 -1.28
C ILE A 147 -3.30 6.37 -1.51
N SER A 148 -2.90 5.72 -0.45
CA SER A 148 -2.43 4.33 -0.54
C SER A 148 -3.20 3.41 0.38
N GLY A 149 -3.20 2.14 0.00
CA GLY A 149 -3.69 1.06 0.85
C GLY A 149 -3.18 -0.30 0.44
N SER A 150 -3.04 -1.17 1.42
CA SER A 150 -2.53 -2.55 1.23
C SER A 150 -3.64 -3.57 1.08
N ASN A 151 -4.92 -3.15 0.94
CA ASN A 151 -6.06 -3.98 1.22
C ASN A 151 -7.04 -4.12 0.05
N SER A 152 -7.69 -5.28 -0.01
CA SER A 152 -8.82 -5.56 -0.87
C SER A 152 -10.01 -4.59 -0.70
N LYS A 153 -10.17 -3.92 0.44
CA LYS A 153 -11.15 -2.84 0.60
C LYS A 153 -10.90 -1.67 -0.33
N MET A 154 -9.63 -1.43 -0.70
CA MET A 154 -9.26 -0.41 -1.70
C MET A 154 -9.39 -0.93 -3.14
N LEU A 155 -9.55 -2.25 -3.33
CA LEU A 155 -9.70 -2.93 -4.62
C LEU A 155 -11.14 -3.25 -4.96
N SER A 156 -12.08 -3.01 -4.05
CA SER A 156 -13.45 -3.48 -4.20
C SER A 156 -14.26 -2.54 -5.09
N SER A 157 -15.35 -3.09 -5.62
CA SER A 157 -16.48 -2.35 -6.17
C SER A 157 -16.94 -1.17 -5.28
N GLU A 158 -16.55 -1.17 -4.01
CA GLU A 158 -16.76 -0.08 -3.06
C GLU A 158 -16.03 1.20 -3.48
N LEU A 159 -14.76 1.14 -3.92
CA LEU A 159 -14.06 2.33 -4.43
C LEU A 159 -14.79 2.97 -5.62
N ALA A 160 -15.24 2.14 -6.57
CA ALA A 160 -15.99 2.62 -7.72
C ALA A 160 -17.28 3.32 -7.30
N THR A 161 -17.96 2.78 -6.29
CA THR A 161 -19.19 3.36 -5.73
C THR A 161 -18.88 4.58 -4.85
N LEU A 162 -17.87 4.47 -3.98
CA LEU A 162 -17.51 5.49 -3.00
C LEU A 162 -16.90 6.73 -3.64
N LEU A 163 -16.03 6.57 -4.63
CA LEU A 163 -15.37 7.66 -5.35
C LEU A 163 -16.05 8.01 -6.68
N SER A 164 -17.21 7.40 -6.97
CA SER A 164 -18.04 7.72 -8.14
C SER A 164 -17.27 7.74 -9.48
N GLY A 165 -16.27 6.87 -9.63
CA GLY A 165 -15.42 6.80 -10.83
C GLY A 165 -14.38 7.94 -10.97
N ARG A 166 -14.19 8.77 -9.93
CA ARG A 166 -13.24 9.91 -9.97
C ARG A 166 -11.86 9.55 -9.44
N TYR A 167 -11.34 8.40 -9.79
CA TYR A 167 -10.03 7.94 -9.35
C TYR A 167 -9.29 7.22 -10.48
N VAL A 168 -8.00 7.06 -10.29
CA VAL A 168 -7.13 6.23 -11.11
C VAL A 168 -6.30 5.34 -10.21
N GLU A 169 -6.23 4.04 -10.54
CA GLU A 169 -5.50 3.04 -9.77
C GLU A 169 -4.10 2.82 -10.34
N PHE A 170 -3.15 2.72 -9.42
CA PHE A 170 -1.77 2.34 -9.70
C PHE A 170 -1.41 1.13 -8.86
N HIS A 171 -1.22 -0.01 -9.54
CA HIS A 171 -0.82 -1.25 -8.89
C HIS A 171 0.68 -1.26 -8.65
N ILE A 172 1.09 -1.26 -7.37
CA ILE A 172 2.48 -1.22 -6.95
C ILE A 172 2.92 -2.63 -6.58
N PHE A 173 3.82 -3.17 -7.38
CA PHE A 173 4.44 -4.48 -7.16
C PHE A 173 5.77 -4.35 -6.41
N PRO A 174 6.28 -5.43 -5.80
CA PRO A 174 7.67 -5.54 -5.39
C PRO A 174 8.63 -5.21 -6.55
N TYR A 175 9.91 -5.07 -6.28
CA TYR A 175 10.89 -4.76 -7.33
C TYR A 175 10.79 -5.74 -8.51
N SER A 176 10.71 -5.18 -9.71
CA SER A 176 10.89 -5.92 -10.96
C SER A 176 12.36 -6.31 -11.15
N TYR A 177 12.63 -7.21 -12.09
CA TYR A 177 14.02 -7.56 -12.44
C TYR A 177 14.82 -6.34 -12.90
N ALA A 178 14.20 -5.41 -13.63
CA ALA A 178 14.87 -4.17 -14.05
C ALA A 178 15.25 -3.28 -12.86
N GLU A 179 14.36 -3.12 -11.87
CA GLU A 179 14.64 -2.39 -10.64
C GLU A 179 15.69 -3.11 -9.77
N TYR A 180 15.67 -4.45 -9.76
CA TYR A 180 16.73 -5.24 -9.13
C TYR A 180 18.11 -4.97 -9.76
N LEU A 181 18.21 -4.94 -11.08
CA LEU A 181 19.48 -4.65 -11.77
C LEU A 181 19.99 -3.25 -11.46
N GLN A 182 19.07 -2.26 -11.39
CA GLN A 182 19.42 -0.90 -11.00
C GLN A 182 19.91 -0.84 -9.55
N LEU A 183 19.21 -1.51 -8.62
CA LEU A 183 19.58 -1.56 -7.21
C LEU A 183 20.94 -2.21 -6.99
N MET A 184 21.19 -3.34 -7.68
CA MET A 184 22.41 -4.12 -7.54
C MET A 184 23.56 -3.64 -8.44
N GLN A 185 23.30 -2.64 -9.31
CA GLN A 185 24.26 -2.13 -10.30
C GLN A 185 24.87 -3.24 -11.16
N GLN A 186 24.03 -4.19 -11.60
CA GLN A 186 24.45 -5.36 -12.36
C GLN A 186 23.88 -5.34 -13.78
N PRO A 187 24.60 -5.90 -14.76
CA PRO A 187 24.08 -6.08 -16.11
C PRO A 187 23.00 -7.18 -16.15
N ALA A 188 22.08 -7.05 -17.10
CA ALA A 188 21.13 -8.10 -17.39
C ALA A 188 21.84 -9.36 -17.88
N GLY A 189 21.45 -10.53 -17.34
CA GLY A 189 22.03 -11.81 -17.73
C GLY A 189 21.44 -12.98 -16.94
N ARG A 190 21.80 -14.21 -17.37
CA ARG A 190 21.29 -15.43 -16.73
C ARG A 190 21.62 -15.49 -15.23
N ALA A 191 22.82 -15.11 -14.84
CA ALA A 191 23.26 -15.17 -13.44
C ALA A 191 22.48 -14.21 -12.57
N SER A 192 22.36 -12.93 -12.99
CA SER A 192 21.59 -11.91 -12.27
C SER A 192 20.09 -12.23 -12.24
N TYR A 193 19.55 -12.83 -13.29
CA TYR A 193 18.15 -13.26 -13.32
C TYR A 193 17.88 -14.40 -12.34
N LEU A 194 18.75 -15.41 -12.27
CA LEU A 194 18.63 -16.51 -11.30
C LEU A 194 18.75 -16.00 -9.85
N ALA A 195 19.67 -15.06 -9.59
CA ALA A 195 19.81 -14.44 -8.28
C ALA A 195 18.54 -13.66 -7.88
N TYR A 196 17.94 -12.92 -8.82
CA TYR A 196 16.67 -12.25 -8.60
C TYR A 196 15.53 -13.24 -8.32
N LEU A 197 15.43 -14.34 -9.05
CA LEU A 197 14.41 -15.37 -8.80
C LEU A 197 14.54 -16.01 -7.42
N GLN A 198 15.78 -16.22 -6.94
CA GLN A 198 16.03 -16.77 -5.62
C GLN A 198 15.71 -15.79 -4.49
N LYS A 199 16.08 -14.52 -4.64
CA LYS A 199 15.89 -13.50 -3.61
C LYS A 199 14.48 -12.92 -3.61
N GLY A 200 13.90 -12.76 -4.79
CA GLY A 200 12.58 -12.13 -4.97
C GLY A 200 12.65 -10.61 -5.00
N GLY A 201 11.48 -9.97 -5.14
CA GLY A 201 11.38 -8.52 -5.34
C GLY A 201 11.02 -7.71 -4.10
N LEU A 202 10.90 -8.30 -2.89
CA LEU A 202 10.57 -7.52 -1.69
C LEU A 202 11.72 -6.57 -1.34
N PRO A 203 11.50 -5.25 -1.29
CA PRO A 203 12.57 -4.26 -1.10
C PRO A 203 13.44 -4.50 0.14
N GLU A 204 12.84 -4.86 1.27
CA GLU A 204 13.55 -5.04 2.54
C GLU A 204 14.55 -6.20 2.50
N LEU A 205 14.37 -7.21 1.65
CA LEU A 205 15.30 -8.32 1.51
C LEU A 205 16.71 -7.86 1.12
N TYR A 206 16.82 -6.71 0.47
CA TYR A 206 18.11 -6.15 0.03
C TYR A 206 18.85 -5.40 1.12
N ASN A 207 18.19 -5.15 2.25
CA ASN A 207 18.78 -4.52 3.45
C ASN A 207 19.19 -5.55 4.52
N LEU A 208 18.83 -6.85 4.32
CA LEU A 208 19.09 -7.89 5.30
C LEU A 208 20.48 -8.51 5.10
N PRO A 209 21.24 -8.76 6.18
CA PRO A 209 22.64 -9.16 6.08
C PRO A 209 22.83 -10.65 5.81
N THR A 210 21.85 -11.51 6.09
CA THR A 210 22.00 -12.97 6.01
C THR A 210 20.78 -13.64 5.38
N VAL A 211 20.99 -14.79 4.73
CA VAL A 211 19.92 -15.63 4.19
C VAL A 211 18.94 -16.06 5.29
N GLU A 212 19.41 -16.27 6.50
CA GLU A 212 18.54 -16.65 7.61
C GLU A 212 17.59 -15.50 7.99
N SER A 213 18.09 -14.26 8.08
CA SER A 213 17.23 -13.10 8.30
C SER A 213 16.25 -12.84 7.17
N GLU A 214 16.64 -13.13 5.91
CA GLU A 214 15.73 -13.06 4.77
C GLU A 214 14.58 -14.07 4.89
N LYS A 215 14.86 -15.32 5.26
CA LYS A 215 13.84 -16.36 5.48
C LYS A 215 12.89 -16.00 6.62
N GLN A 216 13.41 -15.50 7.75
CA GLN A 216 12.61 -15.06 8.89
C GLN A 216 11.70 -13.88 8.49
N TYR A 217 12.23 -12.93 7.73
CA TYR A 217 11.47 -11.80 7.24
C TYR A 217 10.32 -12.24 6.31
N VAL A 218 10.58 -13.11 5.32
CA VAL A 218 9.56 -13.63 4.40
C VAL A 218 8.47 -14.38 5.16
N ALA A 219 8.85 -15.21 6.16
CA ALA A 219 7.89 -15.89 7.02
C ALA A 219 7.01 -14.89 7.80
N SER A 220 7.61 -13.85 8.38
CA SER A 220 6.88 -12.77 9.06
C SER A 220 5.92 -12.01 8.14
N VAL A 221 6.33 -11.72 6.90
CA VAL A 221 5.46 -11.09 5.90
C VAL A 221 4.29 -12.01 5.55
N LYS A 222 4.53 -13.30 5.31
CA LYS A 222 3.49 -14.31 5.08
C LYS A 222 2.49 -14.34 6.24
N ASP A 223 2.97 -14.44 7.46
CA ASP A 223 2.11 -14.51 8.65
C ASP A 223 1.29 -13.22 8.82
N THR A 224 1.88 -12.06 8.55
CA THR A 224 1.17 -10.77 8.57
C THR A 224 0.03 -10.75 7.55
N ILE A 225 0.28 -11.21 6.33
CA ILE A 225 -0.75 -11.30 5.28
C ILE A 225 -1.87 -12.26 5.71
N LEU A 226 -1.53 -13.47 6.13
CA LEU A 226 -2.51 -14.48 6.52
C LEU A 226 -3.32 -14.05 7.76
N LEU A 227 -2.66 -13.60 8.81
CA LEU A 227 -3.33 -13.30 10.09
C LEU A 227 -4.02 -11.93 10.08
N ARG A 228 -3.36 -10.88 9.58
CA ARG A 228 -3.88 -9.51 9.66
C ARG A 228 -4.81 -9.17 8.48
N ASP A 229 -4.48 -9.63 7.30
CA ASP A 229 -5.23 -9.26 6.10
C ASP A 229 -6.36 -10.25 5.77
N ILE A 230 -6.26 -11.53 6.19
CA ILE A 230 -7.32 -12.51 6.02
C ILE A 230 -8.09 -12.76 7.32
N VAL A 231 -7.43 -13.30 8.35
CA VAL A 231 -8.12 -13.82 9.54
C VAL A 231 -8.88 -12.73 10.31
N LYS A 232 -8.33 -11.51 10.40
CA LYS A 232 -9.04 -10.39 11.07
C LYS A 232 -10.30 -9.92 10.33
N ARG A 233 -10.40 -10.20 9.03
CA ARG A 233 -11.43 -9.61 8.17
C ARG A 233 -12.43 -10.59 7.61
N LYS A 234 -12.07 -11.86 7.58
CA LYS A 234 -12.89 -12.93 7.00
C LYS A 234 -13.21 -13.97 8.08
N PRO A 235 -14.34 -14.64 7.98
CA PRO A 235 -14.73 -15.67 8.95
C PRO A 235 -13.91 -16.96 8.78
N VAL A 236 -12.64 -16.93 9.13
CA VAL A 236 -11.73 -18.07 9.07
C VAL A 236 -11.85 -18.87 10.37
N ARG A 237 -12.35 -20.11 10.28
CA ARG A 237 -12.49 -21.02 11.42
C ARG A 237 -11.24 -21.86 11.68
N ASP A 238 -10.52 -22.22 10.63
CA ASP A 238 -9.29 -23.03 10.69
C ASP A 238 -8.12 -22.30 10.04
N VAL A 239 -7.35 -21.59 10.87
CA VAL A 239 -6.17 -20.81 10.45
C VAL A 239 -5.07 -21.73 9.92
N ARG A 240 -4.93 -22.95 10.49
CA ARG A 240 -3.93 -23.92 10.02
C ARG A 240 -4.25 -24.42 8.62
N LEU A 241 -5.55 -24.65 8.34
CA LEU A 241 -5.97 -25.01 6.99
C LEU A 241 -5.66 -23.89 6.00
N LEU A 242 -5.88 -22.64 6.36
CA LEU A 242 -5.57 -21.50 5.51
C LEU A 242 -4.07 -21.44 5.17
N ASP A 243 -3.20 -21.65 6.17
CA ASP A 243 -1.75 -21.71 5.98
C ASP A 243 -1.32 -22.87 5.07
N ASP A 244 -1.89 -24.06 5.28
CA ASP A 244 -1.62 -25.25 4.46
C ASP A 244 -2.07 -25.06 3.01
N ILE A 245 -3.22 -24.40 2.78
CA ILE A 245 -3.69 -24.05 1.44
C ILE A 245 -2.71 -23.05 0.79
N PHE A 246 -2.27 -22.04 1.51
CA PHE A 246 -1.30 -21.07 1.02
C PHE A 246 0.01 -21.75 0.62
N ILE A 247 0.56 -22.61 1.47
CA ILE A 247 1.76 -23.38 1.19
C ILE A 247 1.56 -24.28 -0.04
N TYR A 248 0.40 -24.94 -0.16
CA TYR A 248 0.07 -25.73 -1.33
C TYR A 248 0.09 -24.88 -2.61
N LEU A 249 -0.51 -23.70 -2.61
CA LEU A 249 -0.53 -22.79 -3.76
C LEU A 249 0.87 -22.32 -4.15
N VAL A 250 1.71 -21.98 -3.18
CA VAL A 250 3.09 -21.56 -3.43
C VAL A 250 3.90 -22.68 -4.07
N ASN A 251 3.79 -23.92 -3.55
CA ASN A 251 4.50 -25.08 -4.07
C ASN A 251 4.01 -25.52 -5.45
N ASN A 252 2.79 -25.14 -5.83
CA ASN A 252 2.19 -25.45 -7.12
C ASN A 252 2.04 -24.20 -8.01
N ALA A 253 2.78 -23.14 -7.74
CA ALA A 253 2.74 -21.93 -8.54
C ALA A 253 3.06 -22.26 -10.02
N SER A 254 2.30 -21.68 -10.93
CA SER A 254 2.33 -21.95 -12.38
C SER A 254 1.69 -23.26 -12.85
N ASN A 255 1.18 -24.11 -11.95
CA ASN A 255 0.42 -25.29 -12.33
C ASN A 255 -1.09 -24.97 -12.37
N LEU A 256 -1.79 -25.57 -13.33
CA LEU A 256 -3.26 -25.54 -13.34
C LEU A 256 -3.80 -26.48 -12.27
N PHE A 257 -4.75 -26.00 -11.50
CA PHE A 257 -5.45 -26.80 -10.50
C PHE A 257 -6.96 -26.45 -10.45
N SER A 258 -7.74 -27.37 -9.93
CA SER A 258 -9.13 -27.13 -9.59
C SER A 258 -9.33 -27.23 -8.08
N VAL A 259 -10.39 -26.59 -7.58
CA VAL A 259 -10.78 -26.71 -6.15
C VAL A 259 -10.90 -28.18 -5.75
N GLN A 260 -11.52 -29.01 -6.62
CA GLN A 260 -11.68 -30.44 -6.37
C GLN A 260 -10.34 -31.18 -6.27
N HIS A 261 -9.33 -30.78 -7.06
CA HIS A 261 -8.01 -31.38 -6.96
C HIS A 261 -7.36 -31.12 -5.60
N ILE A 262 -7.49 -29.88 -5.07
CA ILE A 262 -6.98 -29.53 -3.75
C ILE A 262 -7.77 -30.25 -2.63
N VAL A 263 -9.09 -30.41 -2.75
CA VAL A 263 -9.91 -31.22 -1.80
C VAL A 263 -9.38 -32.65 -1.75
N ASN A 264 -9.13 -33.28 -2.92
CA ASN A 264 -8.62 -34.63 -2.99
C ASN A 264 -7.19 -34.75 -2.41
N PHE A 265 -6.34 -33.75 -2.62
CA PHE A 265 -5.01 -33.67 -2.01
C PHE A 265 -5.10 -33.70 -0.49
N PHE A 266 -5.93 -32.81 0.14
CA PHE A 266 -6.08 -32.81 1.59
C PHE A 266 -6.74 -34.09 2.12
N LYS A 267 -7.67 -34.68 1.36
CA LYS A 267 -8.28 -35.98 1.69
C LYS A 267 -7.24 -37.09 1.71
N SER A 268 -6.29 -37.12 0.76
CA SER A 268 -5.19 -38.10 0.74
C SER A 268 -4.23 -37.95 1.94
N LYS A 269 -4.22 -36.79 2.57
CA LYS A 269 -3.48 -36.47 3.82
C LYS A 269 -4.32 -36.70 5.07
N ASN A 270 -5.42 -37.45 4.99
CA ASN A 270 -6.38 -37.72 6.06
C ASN A 270 -7.01 -36.44 6.67
N ARG A 271 -7.07 -35.35 5.94
CA ARG A 271 -7.71 -34.12 6.38
C ARG A 271 -8.99 -33.91 5.59
N LYS A 272 -10.12 -33.95 6.26
CA LYS A 272 -11.43 -33.70 5.65
C LYS A 272 -11.63 -32.19 5.49
N VAL A 273 -11.76 -31.75 4.25
CA VAL A 273 -12.05 -30.37 3.90
C VAL A 273 -13.23 -30.37 2.94
N SER A 274 -14.25 -29.54 3.21
CA SER A 274 -15.36 -29.36 2.28
C SER A 274 -14.95 -28.50 1.08
N TYR A 275 -15.59 -28.72 -0.04
CA TYR A 275 -15.42 -27.93 -1.25
C TYR A 275 -15.66 -26.43 -0.97
N ASP A 276 -16.76 -26.12 -0.26
CA ASP A 276 -17.15 -24.74 0.06
C ASP A 276 -16.13 -24.03 0.94
N THR A 277 -15.63 -24.72 1.98
CA THR A 277 -14.58 -24.14 2.85
C THR A 277 -13.32 -23.82 2.06
N LEU A 278 -12.90 -24.75 1.19
CA LEU A 278 -11.70 -24.56 0.36
C LEU A 278 -11.91 -23.43 -0.65
N SER A 279 -13.06 -23.42 -1.33
CA SER A 279 -13.41 -22.35 -2.30
C SER A 279 -13.41 -20.97 -1.64
N ASN A 280 -13.98 -20.85 -0.44
CA ASN A 280 -13.99 -19.61 0.31
C ASN A 280 -12.56 -19.17 0.68
N TYR A 281 -11.72 -20.07 1.17
CA TYR A 281 -10.35 -19.73 1.55
C TYR A 281 -9.47 -19.37 0.33
N LEU A 282 -9.66 -20.04 -0.79
CA LEU A 282 -9.03 -19.65 -2.05
C LEU A 282 -9.47 -18.24 -2.48
N GLY A 283 -10.77 -17.94 -2.38
CA GLY A 283 -11.29 -16.60 -2.65
C GLY A 283 -10.66 -15.53 -1.75
N TYR A 284 -10.46 -15.82 -0.47
CA TYR A 284 -9.81 -14.88 0.45
C TYR A 284 -8.34 -14.63 0.09
N ILE A 285 -7.62 -15.69 -0.29
CA ILE A 285 -6.22 -15.58 -0.76
C ILE A 285 -6.16 -14.83 -2.10
N GLU A 286 -7.09 -15.12 -3.02
CA GLU A 286 -7.17 -14.44 -4.31
C GLU A 286 -7.45 -12.94 -4.16
N GLU A 287 -8.33 -12.54 -3.26
CA GLU A 287 -8.61 -11.12 -3.01
C GLU A 287 -7.35 -10.34 -2.59
N ILE A 288 -6.46 -10.95 -1.82
CA ILE A 288 -5.19 -10.32 -1.41
C ILE A 288 -4.17 -10.37 -2.55
N GLY A 289 -4.15 -11.45 -3.31
CA GLY A 289 -3.24 -11.68 -4.42
C GLY A 289 -3.67 -11.03 -5.74
N ARG A 290 -4.90 -10.59 -5.90
CA ARG A 290 -5.40 -9.98 -7.15
C ARG A 290 -4.59 -8.78 -7.64
N ALA A 291 -3.93 -8.08 -6.73
CA ALA A 291 -2.97 -7.05 -7.10
C ALA A 291 -1.69 -7.63 -7.74
N SER A 292 -1.42 -8.93 -7.64
CA SER A 292 -0.14 -9.52 -8.07
C SER A 292 -0.22 -10.58 -9.16
N CYS A 293 -1.37 -11.19 -9.45
CA CYS A 293 -1.42 -12.37 -10.34
C CYS A 293 -1.91 -12.13 -11.78
N ARG A 294 -2.64 -11.05 -12.08
CA ARG A 294 -3.25 -10.86 -13.41
C ARG A 294 -2.40 -10.14 -14.45
N GLU A 295 -1.32 -9.46 -14.09
CA GLU A 295 -0.51 -8.69 -15.05
C GLU A 295 0.84 -9.32 -15.41
N ARG A 296 1.05 -10.60 -15.14
CA ARG A 296 2.28 -11.31 -15.53
C ARG A 296 2.07 -12.28 -16.71
N VAL A 297 1.10 -12.01 -17.55
CA VAL A 297 0.96 -12.71 -18.83
C VAL A 297 1.24 -11.74 -19.97
#